data_3b5ebb2e977be97ab2ac9411b1949aa1
#
_entry.id   3b5ebb2e977be97ab2ac9411b1949aa1
#
_cell.length_a   1.000
_cell.length_b   1.000
_cell.length_c   1.000
_cell.angle_alpha   90.00
_cell.angle_beta   90.00
_cell.angle_gamma   90.00
#
_symmetry.space_group_name_H-M   'P 1'
#
loop_
_entity.id
_entity.type
_entity.pdbx_description
1 polymer ?
#
loop_
_entity_poly.entity_id
_entity_poly.type
_entity_poly.pdbx_seq_one_letter_code
_entity_poly.pdbx_strand_id
1 'polypeptide(L)'
;MALGHDIAGKPIVVNLEKMPHLLVAGTTGSGKSVGLNAMLLSLLFKSDPERVRLIMIDPKILELSVYEGIPHLLTPVITDMNDASNGLRWRVAEMDRRYKLMSEMGVRGLSAFNQKVAEANAAGKPLLDPFREDEEILLEELPSIVVVVDEFADMIMIVGKKVEHLIARIAQKARAAGIHLILATQRPSVDVITGLIKANIPSRIAFQVSSKIDSRTILDQGGAEQLLGAGDMLYLPAGQGVPERVHGAFVGDDEVHRVVNSWREKSEPNYLDEITSDMQETGPIPGWSDADYSDSSDENDELYDEAVSFVIESRRASISAVQRKLRIGYNRAARIIEAMEMAGLVSEMSSNGSREVLVPKQQ
;
A
#
# COMPACT_ATOMS: atom_id res chain seq x y z
N MET A 1 2.29 -16.99 10.36
CA MET A 1 3.31 -16.15 11.03
C MET A 1 3.28 -16.43 12.51
N ALA A 2 4.42 -16.54 13.15
CA ALA A 2 4.53 -16.65 14.60
C ALA A 2 4.49 -15.24 15.21
N LEU A 3 3.65 -15.03 16.22
CA LEU A 3 3.59 -13.77 16.95
C LEU A 3 4.36 -13.83 18.29
N GLY A 4 4.26 -14.95 19.01
CA GLY A 4 4.85 -15.10 20.33
C GLY A 4 4.05 -16.10 21.17
N HIS A 5 3.87 -15.78 22.46
CA HIS A 5 3.14 -16.61 23.42
C HIS A 5 2.06 -15.80 24.13
N ASP A 6 0.96 -16.44 24.48
CA ASP A 6 -0.03 -15.84 25.37
C ASP A 6 0.46 -15.87 26.84
N ILE A 7 -0.36 -15.31 27.73
CA ILE A 7 -0.05 -15.27 29.16
C ILE A 7 0.06 -16.64 29.83
N ALA A 8 -0.43 -17.70 29.18
CA ALA A 8 -0.33 -19.09 29.66
C ALA A 8 0.88 -19.83 29.04
N GLY A 9 1.68 -19.16 28.21
CA GLY A 9 2.82 -19.74 27.52
C GLY A 9 2.46 -20.52 26.24
N LYS A 10 1.22 -20.43 25.78
CA LYS A 10 0.78 -21.10 24.55
C LYS A 10 1.25 -20.30 23.32
N PRO A 11 1.87 -20.94 22.31
CA PRO A 11 2.28 -20.26 21.08
C PRO A 11 1.08 -19.68 20.33
N ILE A 12 1.20 -18.41 19.95
CA ILE A 12 0.25 -17.70 19.09
C ILE A 12 0.80 -17.63 17.67
N VAL A 13 0.15 -18.36 16.79
CA VAL A 13 0.50 -18.45 15.38
C VAL A 13 -0.73 -18.06 14.54
N VAL A 14 -0.55 -17.17 13.60
CA VAL A 14 -1.62 -16.64 12.75
C VAL A 14 -1.41 -17.05 11.29
N ASN A 15 -2.50 -17.27 10.58
CA ASN A 15 -2.46 -17.53 9.15
C ASN A 15 -2.70 -16.22 8.39
N LEU A 16 -1.72 -15.81 7.56
CA LEU A 16 -1.78 -14.58 6.80
C LEU A 16 -2.96 -14.57 5.80
N GLU A 17 -3.31 -15.69 5.20
CA GLU A 17 -4.48 -15.79 4.30
C GLU A 17 -5.82 -15.50 5.02
N LYS A 18 -5.90 -15.86 6.33
CA LYS A 18 -7.08 -15.59 7.17
C LYS A 18 -7.05 -14.16 7.73
N MET A 19 -5.86 -13.58 7.85
CA MET A 19 -5.59 -12.24 8.32
C MET A 19 -4.89 -11.47 7.18
N PRO A 20 -5.58 -11.15 6.09
CA PRO A 20 -4.93 -10.71 4.85
C PRO A 20 -4.11 -9.44 4.99
N HIS A 21 -4.50 -8.58 5.92
CA HIS A 21 -3.82 -7.31 6.16
C HIS A 21 -3.68 -7.08 7.65
N LEU A 22 -2.53 -6.55 8.06
CA LEU A 22 -2.16 -6.34 9.45
C LEU A 22 -1.63 -4.91 9.64
N LEU A 23 -2.20 -4.21 10.60
CA LEU A 23 -1.66 -2.96 11.12
C LEU A 23 -0.84 -3.24 12.38
N VAL A 24 0.39 -2.73 12.43
CA VAL A 24 1.31 -2.88 13.55
C VAL A 24 1.72 -1.49 14.04
N ALA A 25 1.45 -1.16 15.28
CA ALA A 25 1.85 0.15 15.81
C ALA A 25 2.47 0.03 17.20
N GLY A 26 3.38 0.95 17.52
CA GLY A 26 4.04 1.02 18.82
C GLY A 26 5.16 2.05 18.82
N THR A 27 5.50 2.58 19.99
CA THR A 27 6.58 3.56 20.14
C THR A 27 7.97 2.93 19.96
N THR A 28 8.97 3.76 19.76
CA THR A 28 10.37 3.33 19.72
C THR A 28 10.72 2.57 21.01
N GLY A 29 11.39 1.43 20.90
CA GLY A 29 11.76 0.57 22.04
C GLY A 29 10.63 -0.33 22.56
N SER A 30 9.41 -0.28 22.00
CA SER A 30 8.30 -1.15 22.39
C SER A 30 8.46 -2.62 21.96
N GLY A 31 9.39 -2.89 21.04
CA GLY A 31 9.59 -4.23 20.43
C GLY A 31 8.95 -4.39 19.06
N LYS A 32 8.41 -3.32 18.43
CA LYS A 32 7.79 -3.35 17.11
C LYS A 32 8.72 -3.96 16.04
N SER A 33 9.95 -3.48 15.93
CA SER A 33 10.91 -3.93 14.92
C SER A 33 11.30 -5.39 15.12
N VAL A 34 11.54 -5.81 16.36
CA VAL A 34 11.82 -7.21 16.70
C VAL A 34 10.62 -8.11 16.35
N GLY A 35 9.41 -7.66 16.68
CA GLY A 35 8.17 -8.37 16.32
C GLY A 35 7.96 -8.47 14.81
N LEU A 36 8.28 -7.41 14.06
CA LEU A 36 8.22 -7.42 12.60
C LEU A 36 9.23 -8.42 12.02
N ASN A 37 10.48 -8.41 12.52
CA ASN A 37 11.50 -9.39 12.14
C ASN A 37 11.06 -10.83 12.46
N ALA A 38 10.47 -11.08 13.62
CA ALA A 38 9.95 -12.41 13.97
C ALA A 38 8.88 -12.88 12.98
N MET A 39 7.97 -11.99 12.57
CA MET A 39 6.96 -12.28 11.56
C MET A 39 7.59 -12.56 10.19
N LEU A 40 8.54 -11.77 9.73
CA LEU A 40 9.25 -11.94 8.46
C LEU A 40 10.04 -13.24 8.45
N LEU A 41 10.84 -13.51 9.48
CA LEU A 41 11.58 -14.77 9.57
C LEU A 41 10.64 -15.98 9.56
N SER A 42 9.49 -15.89 10.22
CA SER A 42 8.52 -16.98 10.19
C SER A 42 7.94 -17.26 8.78
N LEU A 43 7.89 -16.27 7.89
CA LEU A 43 7.56 -16.44 6.48
C LEU A 43 8.73 -17.11 5.74
N LEU A 44 9.95 -16.59 5.91
CA LEU A 44 11.14 -17.11 5.25
C LEU A 44 11.48 -18.56 5.65
N PHE A 45 11.15 -18.98 6.87
CA PHE A 45 11.29 -20.37 7.31
C PHE A 45 10.23 -21.31 6.74
N LYS A 46 9.08 -20.80 6.33
CA LYS A 46 7.93 -21.61 5.91
C LYS A 46 7.75 -21.68 4.40
N SER A 47 8.30 -20.73 3.67
CA SER A 47 8.00 -20.56 2.25
C SER A 47 9.25 -20.17 1.48
N ASP A 48 9.42 -20.78 0.33
CA ASP A 48 10.40 -20.42 -0.68
C ASP A 48 9.90 -19.25 -1.56
N PRO A 49 10.76 -18.69 -2.43
CA PRO A 49 10.41 -17.58 -3.31
C PRO A 49 9.31 -17.90 -4.32
N GLU A 50 9.08 -19.19 -4.64
CA GLU A 50 8.03 -19.64 -5.56
C GLU A 50 6.64 -19.53 -4.91
N ARG A 51 6.58 -19.56 -3.59
CA ARG A 51 5.33 -19.48 -2.82
C ARG A 51 5.04 -18.12 -2.23
N VAL A 52 6.09 -17.40 -1.81
CA VAL A 52 5.95 -16.06 -1.20
C VAL A 52 6.97 -15.11 -1.79
N ARG A 53 6.48 -14.01 -2.30
CA ARG A 53 7.31 -12.88 -2.76
C ARG A 53 7.06 -11.67 -1.86
N LEU A 54 8.08 -10.84 -1.72
CA LEU A 54 8.07 -9.69 -0.82
C LEU A 54 8.31 -8.40 -1.59
N ILE A 55 7.63 -7.34 -1.18
CA ILE A 55 8.03 -5.96 -1.43
C ILE A 55 8.18 -5.28 -0.08
N MET A 56 9.34 -4.71 0.15
CA MET A 56 9.67 -4.05 1.41
C MET A 56 9.87 -2.56 1.16
N ILE A 57 9.27 -1.73 2.03
CA ILE A 57 9.33 -0.27 1.97
C ILE A 57 9.87 0.22 3.31
N ASP A 58 11.05 0.82 3.29
CA ASP A 58 11.76 1.32 4.47
C ASP A 58 12.31 2.73 4.21
N PRO A 59 11.51 3.78 4.51
CA PRO A 59 11.92 5.16 4.26
C PRO A 59 13.13 5.62 5.08
N LYS A 60 13.46 4.89 6.14
CA LYS A 60 14.55 5.24 7.05
C LYS A 60 15.84 4.47 6.80
N ILE A 61 15.79 3.42 5.98
CA ILE A 61 16.93 2.53 5.66
C ILE A 61 17.52 1.90 6.94
N LEU A 62 16.69 1.52 7.89
CA LEU A 62 17.14 1.04 9.19
C LEU A 62 16.72 -0.41 9.50
N GLU A 63 15.45 -0.74 9.23
CA GLU A 63 14.84 -1.97 9.75
C GLU A 63 14.78 -3.09 8.70
N LEU A 64 14.44 -2.75 7.44
CA LEU A 64 14.22 -3.73 6.39
C LEU A 64 15.41 -3.86 5.40
N SER A 65 16.35 -2.95 5.44
CA SER A 65 17.54 -2.98 4.57
C SER A 65 18.39 -4.24 4.74
N VAL A 66 18.34 -4.88 5.90
CA VAL A 66 19.02 -6.15 6.16
C VAL A 66 18.56 -7.27 5.21
N TYR A 67 17.31 -7.22 4.72
CA TYR A 67 16.74 -8.21 3.81
C TYR A 67 17.10 -8.00 2.34
N GLU A 68 17.81 -6.93 1.99
CA GLU A 68 18.24 -6.65 0.62
C GLU A 68 18.94 -7.87 0.00
N GLY A 69 18.62 -8.19 -1.26
CA GLY A 69 19.25 -9.29 -2.00
C GLY A 69 18.74 -10.71 -1.70
N ILE A 70 17.70 -10.89 -0.88
CA ILE A 70 17.07 -12.22 -0.75
C ILE A 70 16.20 -12.55 -1.98
N PRO A 71 16.15 -13.83 -2.40
CA PRO A 71 15.41 -14.23 -3.61
C PRO A 71 13.88 -14.02 -3.52
N HIS A 72 13.35 -13.78 -2.34
CA HIS A 72 11.93 -13.47 -2.13
C HIS A 72 11.56 -12.06 -2.59
N LEU A 73 12.49 -11.12 -2.68
CA LEU A 73 12.21 -9.75 -3.07
C LEU A 73 11.83 -9.66 -4.56
N LEU A 74 10.77 -8.89 -4.85
CA LEU A 74 10.33 -8.54 -6.20
C LEU A 74 11.05 -7.29 -6.75
N THR A 75 11.56 -6.46 -5.86
CA THR A 75 12.32 -5.23 -6.16
C THR A 75 13.30 -5.00 -5.02
N PRO A 76 14.40 -4.25 -5.22
CA PRO A 76 15.21 -3.76 -4.10
C PRO A 76 14.34 -3.14 -3.00
N VAL A 77 14.83 -3.10 -1.77
CA VAL A 77 14.09 -2.44 -0.68
C VAL A 77 13.84 -0.99 -1.06
N ILE A 78 12.57 -0.61 -1.14
CA ILE A 78 12.15 0.73 -1.59
C ILE A 78 12.37 1.73 -0.46
N THR A 79 13.11 2.78 -0.73
CA THR A 79 13.44 3.84 0.23
C THR A 79 12.85 5.18 -0.16
N ASP A 80 12.60 5.40 -1.45
CA ASP A 80 11.90 6.59 -1.95
C ASP A 80 10.38 6.44 -1.87
N MET A 81 9.68 7.51 -1.48
CA MET A 81 8.23 7.46 -1.26
C MET A 81 7.41 7.53 -2.55
N ASN A 82 7.96 8.09 -3.63
CA ASN A 82 7.31 8.05 -4.94
C ASN A 82 7.39 6.64 -5.52
N ASP A 83 8.55 6.00 -5.43
CA ASP A 83 8.73 4.60 -5.81
C ASP A 83 7.85 3.68 -4.97
N ALA A 84 7.68 3.96 -3.68
CA ALA A 84 6.75 3.25 -2.81
C ALA A 84 5.29 3.40 -3.28
N SER A 85 4.90 4.61 -3.72
CA SER A 85 3.57 4.84 -4.33
C SER A 85 3.42 4.06 -5.64
N ASN A 86 4.45 4.06 -6.50
CA ASN A 86 4.46 3.28 -7.74
C ASN A 86 4.34 1.78 -7.45
N GLY A 87 5.07 1.27 -6.46
CA GLY A 87 4.94 -0.10 -5.98
C GLY A 87 3.53 -0.47 -5.50
N LEU A 88 2.83 0.44 -4.84
CA LEU A 88 1.43 0.22 -4.46
C LEU A 88 0.48 0.26 -5.67
N ARG A 89 0.73 1.11 -6.68
CA ARG A 89 -0.04 1.13 -7.93
C ARG A 89 0.15 -0.16 -8.72
N TRP A 90 1.39 -0.58 -8.89
CA TRP A 90 1.71 -1.87 -9.53
C TRP A 90 0.94 -3.02 -8.87
N ARG A 91 0.81 -3.00 -7.55
CA ARG A 91 0.01 -3.97 -6.80
C ARG A 91 -1.44 -4.01 -7.19
N VAL A 92 -2.06 -2.85 -7.39
CA VAL A 92 -3.45 -2.77 -7.84
C VAL A 92 -3.57 -3.37 -9.23
N ALA A 93 -2.64 -3.08 -10.14
CA ALA A 93 -2.61 -3.65 -11.47
C ALA A 93 -2.43 -5.18 -11.45
N GLU A 94 -1.48 -5.70 -10.67
CA GLU A 94 -1.24 -7.14 -10.48
C GLU A 94 -2.45 -7.84 -9.85
N MET A 95 -3.10 -7.22 -8.88
CA MET A 95 -4.34 -7.73 -8.31
C MET A 95 -5.44 -7.86 -9.37
N ASP A 96 -5.64 -6.83 -10.19
CA ASP A 96 -6.65 -6.84 -11.24
C ASP A 96 -6.29 -7.87 -12.34
N ARG A 97 -5.00 -8.03 -12.70
CA ARG A 97 -4.51 -9.08 -13.59
C ARG A 97 -4.85 -10.48 -13.04
N ARG A 98 -4.55 -10.74 -11.77
CA ARG A 98 -4.86 -12.01 -11.12
C ARG A 98 -6.36 -12.29 -11.10
N TYR A 99 -7.18 -11.29 -10.85
CA TYR A 99 -8.64 -11.43 -10.91
C TYR A 99 -9.13 -11.82 -12.30
N LYS A 100 -8.58 -11.23 -13.36
CA LYS A 100 -8.91 -11.60 -14.75
C LYS A 100 -8.55 -13.06 -15.02
N LEU A 101 -7.32 -13.50 -14.65
CA LEU A 101 -6.90 -14.90 -14.79
C LEU A 101 -7.80 -15.86 -14.04
N MET A 102 -8.11 -15.56 -12.75
CA MET A 102 -8.99 -16.39 -11.94
C MET A 102 -10.42 -16.46 -12.52
N SER A 103 -10.93 -15.36 -13.05
CA SER A 103 -12.24 -15.30 -13.70
C SER A 103 -12.29 -16.18 -14.93
N GLU A 104 -11.30 -16.08 -15.82
CA GLU A 104 -11.20 -16.89 -17.04
C GLU A 104 -11.09 -18.37 -16.71
N MET A 105 -10.33 -18.70 -15.68
CA MET A 105 -10.17 -20.05 -15.17
C MET A 105 -11.39 -20.57 -14.39
N GLY A 106 -12.39 -19.71 -14.10
CA GLY A 106 -13.59 -20.08 -13.35
C GLY A 106 -13.31 -20.41 -11.88
N VAL A 107 -12.28 -19.83 -11.28
CA VAL A 107 -11.89 -20.06 -9.87
C VAL A 107 -12.05 -18.80 -9.03
N ARG A 108 -12.21 -18.95 -7.69
CA ARG A 108 -12.53 -17.83 -6.78
C ARG A 108 -11.36 -17.35 -5.92
N GLY A 109 -10.17 -17.87 -6.13
CA GLY A 109 -9.02 -17.49 -5.32
C GLY A 109 -7.73 -18.16 -5.76
N LEU A 110 -6.61 -17.60 -5.28
CA LEU A 110 -5.25 -18.01 -5.65
C LEU A 110 -4.98 -19.52 -5.42
N SER A 111 -5.41 -20.06 -4.29
CA SER A 111 -5.18 -21.49 -3.98
C SER A 111 -5.86 -22.40 -5.01
N ALA A 112 -7.11 -22.10 -5.40
CA ALA A 112 -7.82 -22.88 -6.42
C ALA A 112 -7.21 -22.69 -7.82
N PHE A 113 -6.69 -21.48 -8.13
CA PHE A 113 -5.96 -21.21 -9.36
C PHE A 113 -4.69 -22.07 -9.42
N ASN A 114 -3.85 -22.00 -8.42
CA ASN A 114 -2.60 -22.75 -8.35
C ASN A 114 -2.85 -24.26 -8.40
N GLN A 115 -3.87 -24.77 -7.70
CA GLN A 115 -4.25 -26.19 -7.77
C GLN A 115 -4.59 -26.59 -9.22
N LYS A 116 -5.37 -25.79 -9.93
CA LYS A 116 -5.77 -26.07 -11.31
C LYS A 116 -4.57 -26.07 -12.27
N VAL A 117 -3.64 -25.12 -12.11
CA VAL A 117 -2.39 -25.07 -12.87
C VAL A 117 -1.53 -26.31 -12.58
N ALA A 118 -1.33 -26.66 -11.31
CA ALA A 118 -0.56 -27.84 -10.91
C ALA A 118 -1.17 -29.15 -11.47
N GLU A 119 -2.50 -29.33 -11.40
CA GLU A 119 -3.20 -30.47 -11.95
C GLU A 119 -3.02 -30.58 -13.47
N ALA A 120 -3.10 -29.46 -14.20
CA ALA A 120 -2.90 -29.44 -15.64
C ALA A 120 -1.46 -29.79 -16.04
N ASN A 121 -0.47 -29.26 -15.32
CA ASN A 121 0.94 -29.59 -15.49
C ASN A 121 1.22 -31.09 -15.22
N ALA A 122 0.68 -31.61 -14.14
CA ALA A 122 0.81 -33.04 -13.79
C ALA A 122 0.15 -33.98 -14.83
N ALA A 123 -0.92 -33.53 -15.48
CA ALA A 123 -1.59 -34.25 -16.55
C ALA A 123 -0.86 -34.13 -17.92
N GLY A 124 0.25 -33.39 -18.00
CA GLY A 124 0.96 -33.13 -19.26
C GLY A 124 0.20 -32.23 -20.26
N LYS A 125 -0.75 -31.44 -19.76
CA LYS A 125 -1.57 -30.50 -20.55
C LYS A 125 -1.49 -29.10 -19.89
N PRO A 126 -0.31 -28.45 -19.95
CA PRO A 126 -0.15 -27.13 -19.36
C PRO A 126 -1.14 -26.14 -19.97
N LEU A 127 -1.58 -25.18 -19.17
CA LEU A 127 -2.52 -24.15 -19.59
C LEU A 127 -1.76 -22.94 -20.15
N LEU A 128 -2.29 -22.36 -21.21
CA LEU A 128 -1.77 -21.12 -21.80
C LEU A 128 -2.37 -19.89 -21.11
N ASP A 129 -1.61 -18.80 -21.08
CA ASP A 129 -2.11 -17.51 -20.61
C ASP A 129 -3.12 -16.95 -21.63
N PRO A 130 -4.42 -16.83 -21.29
CA PRO A 130 -5.47 -16.41 -22.21
C PRO A 130 -5.38 -14.94 -22.63
N PHE A 131 -4.49 -14.16 -22.01
CA PHE A 131 -4.31 -12.72 -22.32
C PHE A 131 -3.02 -12.42 -23.09
N ARG A 132 -2.26 -13.46 -23.47
CA ARG A 132 -1.01 -13.37 -24.25
C ARG A 132 -1.06 -14.31 -25.44
N GLU A 133 -2.08 -14.12 -26.29
CA GLU A 133 -2.36 -15.00 -27.43
C GLU A 133 -1.23 -15.05 -28.46
N ASP A 134 -0.43 -13.99 -28.58
CA ASP A 134 0.69 -13.90 -29.52
C ASP A 134 1.96 -14.63 -29.05
N GLU A 135 2.01 -15.02 -27.78
CA GLU A 135 3.12 -15.74 -27.16
C GLU A 135 2.55 -17.00 -26.48
N GLU A 136 3.03 -18.20 -26.85
CA GLU A 136 2.64 -19.45 -26.19
C GLU A 136 3.19 -19.52 -24.75
N ILE A 137 2.79 -18.56 -23.89
CA ILE A 137 3.22 -18.48 -22.49
C ILE A 137 2.36 -19.41 -21.65
N LEU A 138 3.02 -20.32 -20.96
CA LEU A 138 2.37 -21.24 -20.03
C LEU A 138 2.03 -20.53 -18.72
N LEU A 139 0.85 -20.86 -18.18
CA LEU A 139 0.49 -20.43 -16.83
C LEU A 139 1.33 -21.18 -15.79
N GLU A 140 1.89 -20.44 -14.87
CA GLU A 140 2.62 -20.94 -13.70
C GLU A 140 1.80 -20.69 -12.42
N GLU A 141 2.15 -21.42 -11.37
CA GLU A 141 1.61 -21.14 -10.04
C GLU A 141 2.01 -19.72 -9.60
N LEU A 142 1.07 -18.97 -9.07
CA LEU A 142 1.30 -17.60 -8.64
C LEU A 142 1.64 -17.57 -7.14
N PRO A 143 2.75 -16.90 -6.75
CA PRO A 143 3.09 -16.73 -5.34
C PRO A 143 2.12 -15.80 -4.62
N SER A 144 1.96 -15.98 -3.32
CA SER A 144 1.45 -14.92 -2.46
C SER A 144 2.44 -13.76 -2.42
N ILE A 145 1.94 -12.54 -2.42
CA ILE A 145 2.77 -11.33 -2.37
C ILE A 145 2.52 -10.58 -1.06
N VAL A 146 3.55 -10.34 -0.27
CA VAL A 146 3.45 -9.60 0.98
C VAL A 146 4.17 -8.27 0.85
N VAL A 147 3.42 -7.18 1.04
CA VAL A 147 4.00 -5.83 1.18
C VAL A 147 4.24 -5.57 2.65
N VAL A 148 5.43 -5.15 2.96
CA VAL A 148 5.83 -4.75 4.31
C VAL A 148 6.26 -3.29 4.27
N VAL A 149 5.62 -2.46 5.08
CA VAL A 149 5.96 -1.04 5.23
C VAL A 149 6.36 -0.82 6.68
N ASP A 150 7.60 -0.42 6.93
CA ASP A 150 8.08 -0.21 8.30
C ASP A 150 7.52 1.07 8.94
N GLU A 151 7.42 2.15 8.17
CA GLU A 151 6.86 3.41 8.67
C GLU A 151 5.90 4.02 7.63
N PHE A 152 4.64 3.56 7.66
CA PHE A 152 3.68 4.06 6.67
C PHE A 152 3.21 5.49 6.94
N ALA A 153 3.45 6.04 8.14
CA ALA A 153 3.19 7.44 8.41
C ALA A 153 4.00 8.37 7.49
N ASP A 154 5.24 8.01 7.18
CA ASP A 154 6.07 8.82 6.31
C ASP A 154 5.52 8.81 4.86
N MET A 155 4.94 7.69 4.40
CA MET A 155 4.24 7.65 3.11
C MET A 155 2.99 8.55 3.09
N ILE A 156 2.18 8.51 4.15
CA ILE A 156 0.98 9.36 4.26
C ILE A 156 1.36 10.83 4.29
N MET A 157 2.44 11.19 4.99
CA MET A 157 2.89 12.59 5.11
C MET A 157 3.50 13.15 3.82
N ILE A 158 4.16 12.33 3.02
CA ILE A 158 4.86 12.75 1.79
C ILE A 158 3.94 12.67 0.57
N VAL A 159 3.26 11.54 0.39
CA VAL A 159 2.44 11.25 -0.80
C VAL A 159 0.97 11.63 -0.58
N GLY A 160 0.53 11.74 0.68
CA GLY A 160 -0.80 12.18 1.04
C GLY A 160 -1.89 11.12 0.90
N LYS A 161 -3.13 11.58 0.70
CA LYS A 161 -4.34 10.74 0.63
C LYS A 161 -4.33 9.68 -0.47
N LYS A 162 -3.51 9.86 -1.51
CA LYS A 162 -3.40 8.88 -2.60
C LYS A 162 -2.97 7.50 -2.08
N VAL A 163 -2.01 7.46 -1.16
CA VAL A 163 -1.54 6.22 -0.53
C VAL A 163 -2.65 5.57 0.29
N GLU A 164 -3.42 6.37 1.04
CA GLU A 164 -4.54 5.87 1.84
C GLU A 164 -5.59 5.16 0.96
N HIS A 165 -5.96 5.77 -0.17
CA HIS A 165 -6.90 5.17 -1.13
C HIS A 165 -6.35 3.90 -1.79
N LEU A 166 -5.07 3.87 -2.16
CA LEU A 166 -4.41 2.68 -2.71
C LEU A 166 -4.43 1.53 -1.70
N ILE A 167 -4.04 1.80 -0.45
CA ILE A 167 -4.07 0.82 0.65
C ILE A 167 -5.50 0.31 0.86
N ALA A 168 -6.49 1.19 0.93
CA ALA A 168 -7.89 0.82 1.10
C ALA A 168 -8.38 -0.09 -0.05
N ARG A 169 -8.07 0.24 -1.30
CA ARG A 169 -8.43 -0.56 -2.48
C ARG A 169 -7.78 -1.94 -2.45
N ILE A 170 -6.49 -2.02 -2.14
CA ILE A 170 -5.79 -3.29 -1.98
C ILE A 170 -6.48 -4.09 -0.86
N ALA A 171 -6.69 -3.49 0.31
CA ALA A 171 -7.21 -4.18 1.48
C ALA A 171 -8.66 -4.71 1.28
N GLN A 172 -9.47 -4.06 0.45
CA GLN A 172 -10.83 -4.51 0.14
C GLN A 172 -10.88 -5.75 -0.74
N LYS A 173 -9.96 -5.92 -1.66
CA LYS A 173 -10.05 -6.94 -2.71
C LYS A 173 -8.89 -7.94 -2.74
N ALA A 174 -7.71 -7.60 -2.23
CA ALA A 174 -6.48 -8.34 -2.49
C ALA A 174 -6.42 -9.75 -1.86
N ARG A 175 -7.26 -10.06 -0.87
CA ARG A 175 -7.25 -11.36 -0.17
C ARG A 175 -7.36 -12.55 -1.13
N ALA A 176 -8.33 -12.52 -2.06
CA ALA A 176 -8.53 -13.62 -3.00
C ALA A 176 -7.40 -13.72 -4.03
N ALA A 177 -6.72 -12.61 -4.33
CA ALA A 177 -5.57 -12.56 -5.23
C ALA A 177 -4.25 -12.97 -4.56
N GLY A 178 -4.26 -13.31 -3.25
CA GLY A 178 -3.06 -13.67 -2.50
C GLY A 178 -2.10 -12.51 -2.26
N ILE A 179 -2.63 -11.28 -2.10
CA ILE A 179 -1.83 -10.09 -1.82
C ILE A 179 -2.12 -9.62 -0.40
N HIS A 180 -1.08 -9.39 0.38
CA HIS A 180 -1.16 -9.10 1.80
C HIS A 180 -0.39 -7.82 2.14
N LEU A 181 -0.86 -7.07 3.14
CA LEU A 181 -0.21 -5.86 3.64
C LEU A 181 0.17 -6.03 5.11
N ILE A 182 1.38 -5.69 5.47
CA ILE A 182 1.83 -5.48 6.84
C ILE A 182 2.26 -4.02 6.93
N LEU A 183 1.42 -3.18 7.53
CA LEU A 183 1.67 -1.74 7.68
C LEU A 183 2.11 -1.46 9.10
N ALA A 184 3.36 -1.06 9.26
CA ALA A 184 3.89 -0.70 10.57
C ALA A 184 4.06 0.82 10.71
N THR A 185 3.92 1.33 11.94
CA THR A 185 4.17 2.74 12.27
C THR A 185 4.60 2.93 13.72
N GLN A 186 5.48 3.90 13.93
CA GLN A 186 5.83 4.39 15.26
C GLN A 186 5.01 5.64 15.65
N ARG A 187 4.17 6.15 14.74
CA ARG A 187 3.35 7.36 14.93
C ARG A 187 1.85 7.03 14.87
N PRO A 188 1.26 6.51 15.96
CA PRO A 188 -0.14 6.10 15.97
C PRO A 188 -1.09 7.29 16.13
N SER A 189 -1.02 8.28 15.23
CA SER A 189 -1.92 9.42 15.21
C SER A 189 -3.18 9.14 14.38
N VAL A 190 -4.24 9.92 14.61
CA VAL A 190 -5.50 9.80 13.87
C VAL A 190 -5.36 10.18 12.39
N ASP A 191 -4.37 11.01 12.06
CA ASP A 191 -4.07 11.42 10.69
C ASP A 191 -3.36 10.31 9.89
N VAL A 192 -2.73 9.36 10.60
CA VAL A 192 -2.04 8.21 10.03
C VAL A 192 -2.94 6.97 10.05
N ILE A 193 -3.51 6.64 11.20
CA ILE A 193 -4.42 5.50 11.38
C ILE A 193 -5.86 6.01 11.27
N THR A 194 -6.25 6.36 10.06
CA THR A 194 -7.56 6.94 9.76
C THR A 194 -8.69 5.91 9.86
N GLY A 195 -9.94 6.39 9.85
CA GLY A 195 -11.11 5.52 9.79
C GLY A 195 -11.12 4.63 8.56
N LEU A 196 -10.62 5.13 7.41
CA LEU A 196 -10.55 4.37 6.16
C LEU A 196 -9.54 3.21 6.28
N ILE A 197 -8.36 3.44 6.84
CA ILE A 197 -7.36 2.40 7.11
C ILE A 197 -7.94 1.34 8.07
N LYS A 198 -8.54 1.77 9.19
CA LYS A 198 -9.10 0.85 10.20
C LYS A 198 -10.26 0.00 9.67
N ALA A 199 -11.10 0.55 8.82
CA ALA A 199 -12.21 -0.17 8.21
C ALA A 199 -11.75 -1.30 7.27
N ASN A 200 -10.60 -1.12 6.63
CA ASN A 200 -10.07 -2.06 5.63
C ASN A 200 -8.98 -2.98 6.18
N ILE A 201 -8.33 -2.62 7.30
CA ILE A 201 -7.33 -3.44 7.98
C ILE A 201 -7.83 -3.76 9.40
N PRO A 202 -8.67 -4.78 9.54
CA PRO A 202 -9.32 -5.09 10.81
C PRO A 202 -8.43 -5.82 11.80
N SER A 203 -7.35 -6.49 11.34
CA SER A 203 -6.40 -7.14 12.23
C SER A 203 -5.31 -6.17 12.66
N ARG A 204 -5.09 -6.05 13.97
CA ARG A 204 -4.21 -5.01 14.51
C ARG A 204 -3.34 -5.55 15.63
N ILE A 205 -2.11 -5.07 15.68
CA ILE A 205 -1.18 -5.28 16.79
C ILE A 205 -0.79 -3.92 17.33
N ALA A 206 -0.98 -3.72 18.63
CA ALA A 206 -0.45 -2.60 19.36
C ALA A 206 0.62 -3.10 20.32
N PHE A 207 1.86 -2.70 20.10
CA PHE A 207 2.93 -2.72 21.09
C PHE A 207 2.70 -1.58 22.07
N GLN A 208 3.57 -1.44 23.06
CA GLN A 208 3.48 -0.34 24.04
C GLN A 208 3.42 1.02 23.34
N VAL A 209 2.51 1.87 23.80
CA VAL A 209 2.33 3.25 23.35
C VAL A 209 2.38 4.22 24.53
N SER A 210 2.57 5.51 24.24
CA SER A 210 2.78 6.54 25.26
C SER A 210 1.48 6.95 25.97
N SER A 211 0.34 6.81 25.31
CA SER A 211 -0.93 7.30 25.84
C SER A 211 -2.11 6.38 25.55
N LYS A 212 -3.17 6.51 26.35
CA LYS A 212 -4.46 5.84 26.10
C LYS A 212 -5.13 6.32 24.81
N ILE A 213 -4.81 7.53 24.35
CA ILE A 213 -5.30 8.07 23.08
C ILE A 213 -4.70 7.27 21.94
N ASP A 214 -3.38 7.03 21.97
CA ASP A 214 -2.68 6.23 20.97
C ASP A 214 -3.22 4.79 20.91
N SER A 215 -3.44 4.17 22.08
CA SER A 215 -4.07 2.85 22.17
C SER A 215 -5.43 2.83 21.50
N ARG A 216 -6.29 3.82 21.75
CA ARG A 216 -7.60 3.94 21.12
C ARG A 216 -7.51 4.19 19.60
N THR A 217 -6.52 4.94 19.18
CA THR A 217 -6.29 5.18 17.75
C THR A 217 -6.02 3.86 17.03
N ILE A 218 -5.24 2.96 17.64
CA ILE A 218 -4.88 1.66 17.04
C ILE A 218 -6.02 0.64 17.20
N LEU A 219 -6.46 0.40 18.45
CA LEU A 219 -7.31 -0.73 18.85
C LEU A 219 -8.79 -0.37 19.04
N ASP A 220 -9.16 0.91 18.92
CA ASP A 220 -10.46 1.48 19.32
C ASP A 220 -10.74 1.37 20.84
N GLN A 221 -9.75 0.92 21.64
CA GLN A 221 -9.84 0.76 23.08
C GLN A 221 -8.48 1.02 23.75
N GLY A 222 -8.48 1.31 25.06
CA GLY A 222 -7.27 1.46 25.84
C GLY A 222 -6.63 0.10 26.16
N GLY A 223 -5.42 0.15 26.73
CA GLY A 223 -4.69 -1.01 27.23
C GLY A 223 -3.24 -1.09 26.74
N ALA A 224 -2.96 -0.64 25.52
CA ALA A 224 -1.58 -0.68 24.99
C ALA A 224 -0.62 0.29 25.73
N GLU A 225 -1.15 1.32 26.38
CA GLU A 225 -0.38 2.22 27.23
C GLU A 225 0.10 1.56 28.55
N GLN A 226 -0.47 0.41 28.89
CA GLN A 226 -0.15 -0.34 30.12
C GLN A 226 0.79 -1.52 29.87
N LEU A 227 1.19 -1.75 28.61
CA LEU A 227 2.10 -2.80 28.23
C LEU A 227 3.51 -2.52 28.76
N LEU A 228 4.28 -3.60 28.95
CA LEU A 228 5.60 -3.54 29.56
C LEU A 228 6.72 -3.11 28.61
N GLY A 229 6.45 -3.05 27.29
CA GLY A 229 7.49 -2.88 26.27
C GLY A 229 8.21 -4.19 25.95
N ALA A 230 9.35 -4.11 25.26
CA ALA A 230 10.20 -5.26 24.95
C ALA A 230 9.44 -6.45 24.29
N GLY A 231 8.48 -6.16 23.41
CA GLY A 231 7.71 -7.18 22.70
C GLY A 231 6.35 -7.52 23.30
N ASP A 232 5.99 -6.95 24.46
CA ASP A 232 4.64 -7.08 25.02
C ASP A 232 3.64 -6.34 24.14
N MET A 233 2.60 -7.02 23.65
CA MET A 233 1.67 -6.48 22.68
C MET A 233 0.23 -6.94 22.91
N LEU A 234 -0.70 -6.18 22.37
CA LEU A 234 -2.11 -6.53 22.24
C LEU A 234 -2.41 -6.87 20.78
N TYR A 235 -2.82 -8.09 20.51
CA TYR A 235 -3.27 -8.55 19.20
C TYR A 235 -4.79 -8.56 19.13
N LEU A 236 -5.34 -7.85 18.16
CA LEU A 236 -6.77 -7.82 17.86
C LEU A 236 -7.02 -8.54 16.51
N PRO A 237 -7.50 -9.78 16.53
CA PRO A 237 -7.89 -10.49 15.32
C PRO A 237 -9.09 -9.83 14.62
N ALA A 238 -9.18 -9.99 13.29
CA ALA A 238 -10.33 -9.54 12.52
C ALA A 238 -11.64 -10.17 13.05
N GLY A 239 -12.67 -9.34 13.25
CA GLY A 239 -13.99 -9.79 13.71
C GLY A 239 -14.09 -10.05 15.21
N GLN A 240 -13.02 -9.80 15.98
CA GLN A 240 -13.06 -9.85 17.44
C GLN A 240 -13.10 -8.44 18.03
N GLY A 241 -13.80 -8.28 19.17
CA GLY A 241 -13.88 -7.00 19.89
C GLY A 241 -12.88 -6.88 21.06
N VAL A 242 -12.27 -8.00 21.48
CA VAL A 242 -11.36 -8.03 22.62
C VAL A 242 -9.96 -8.47 22.14
N PRO A 243 -8.93 -7.67 22.38
CA PRO A 243 -7.56 -8.03 22.02
C PRO A 243 -7.02 -9.11 22.97
N GLU A 244 -6.16 -9.97 22.41
CA GLU A 244 -5.39 -10.97 23.13
C GLU A 244 -4.01 -10.40 23.48
N ARG A 245 -3.56 -10.57 24.74
CA ARG A 245 -2.22 -10.16 25.15
C ARG A 245 -1.23 -11.24 24.75
N VAL A 246 -0.23 -10.83 23.99
CA VAL A 246 0.82 -11.70 23.46
C VAL A 246 2.18 -11.11 23.82
N HIS A 247 3.08 -11.94 24.29
CA HIS A 247 4.49 -11.57 24.41
C HIS A 247 5.22 -12.01 23.15
N GLY A 248 5.73 -11.04 22.41
CA GLY A 248 6.38 -11.25 21.11
C GLY A 248 7.60 -12.15 21.19
N ALA A 249 7.82 -12.94 20.17
CA ALA A 249 9.04 -13.72 20.04
C ALA A 249 10.23 -12.76 19.88
N PHE A 250 11.28 -12.98 20.65
CA PHE A 250 12.53 -12.25 20.50
C PHE A 250 13.36 -12.87 19.36
N VAL A 251 13.90 -12.01 18.50
CA VAL A 251 14.84 -12.37 17.44
C VAL A 251 15.99 -11.36 17.50
N GLY A 252 17.22 -11.87 17.63
CA GLY A 252 18.42 -11.04 17.59
C GLY A 252 18.87 -10.70 16.16
N ASP A 253 19.58 -9.62 16.00
CA ASP A 253 20.08 -9.17 14.68
C ASP A 253 20.96 -10.24 14.01
N ASP A 254 21.80 -10.95 14.79
CA ASP A 254 22.61 -12.05 14.28
C ASP A 254 21.77 -13.21 13.71
N GLU A 255 20.58 -13.44 14.26
CA GLU A 255 19.66 -14.48 13.76
C GLU A 255 19.04 -14.02 12.43
N VAL A 256 18.64 -12.77 12.33
CA VAL A 256 18.16 -12.17 11.08
C VAL A 256 19.23 -12.29 9.99
N HIS A 257 20.45 -11.86 10.27
CA HIS A 257 21.57 -11.96 9.33
C HIS A 257 21.85 -13.39 8.88
N ARG A 258 21.82 -14.37 9.78
CA ARG A 258 22.05 -15.78 9.41
C ARG A 258 21.00 -16.30 8.44
N VAL A 259 19.73 -15.99 8.68
CA VAL A 259 18.64 -16.43 7.79
C VAL A 259 18.73 -15.72 6.43
N VAL A 260 18.97 -14.42 6.42
CA VAL A 260 19.10 -13.63 5.20
C VAL A 260 20.29 -14.14 4.34
N ASN A 261 21.46 -14.32 4.95
CA ASN A 261 22.63 -14.84 4.24
C ASN A 261 22.41 -16.25 3.69
N SER A 262 21.74 -17.13 4.46
CA SER A 262 21.38 -18.46 3.98
C SER A 262 20.48 -18.42 2.73
N TRP A 263 19.62 -17.43 2.60
CA TRP A 263 18.80 -17.25 1.39
C TRP A 263 19.56 -16.63 0.22
N ARG A 264 20.44 -15.65 0.48
CA ARG A 264 21.33 -15.08 -0.55
C ARG A 264 22.27 -16.12 -1.16
N GLU A 265 22.74 -17.08 -0.36
CA GLU A 265 23.58 -18.19 -0.82
C GLU A 265 22.86 -19.19 -1.72
N LYS A 266 21.51 -19.29 -1.63
CA LYS A 266 20.71 -20.24 -2.42
C LYS A 266 20.43 -19.76 -3.83
N SER A 267 20.05 -18.51 -3.99
CA SER A 267 19.75 -17.92 -5.30
C SER A 267 19.74 -16.40 -5.25
N GLU A 268 20.00 -15.77 -6.38
CA GLU A 268 19.87 -14.33 -6.56
C GLU A 268 18.40 -13.92 -6.67
N PRO A 269 18.04 -12.67 -6.30
CA PRO A 269 16.70 -12.15 -6.50
C PRO A 269 16.41 -11.93 -7.99
N ASN A 270 15.18 -12.20 -8.39
CA ASN A 270 14.67 -11.82 -9.71
C ASN A 270 13.78 -10.58 -9.54
N TYR A 271 14.38 -9.41 -9.75
CA TYR A 271 13.71 -8.13 -9.62
C TYR A 271 12.86 -7.80 -10.85
N LEU A 272 11.74 -7.11 -10.62
CA LEU A 272 10.84 -6.60 -11.63
C LEU A 272 10.97 -5.07 -11.67
N ASP A 273 11.66 -4.54 -12.68
CA ASP A 273 11.94 -3.10 -12.82
C ASP A 273 10.66 -2.26 -12.94
N GLU A 274 9.59 -2.86 -13.44
CA GLU A 274 8.27 -2.22 -13.60
C GLU A 274 7.62 -1.80 -12.27
N ILE A 275 8.05 -2.34 -11.13
CA ILE A 275 7.44 -2.04 -9.82
C ILE A 275 7.70 -0.61 -9.38
N THR A 276 8.89 -0.09 -9.62
CA THR A 276 9.32 1.26 -9.22
C THR A 276 9.28 2.27 -10.36
N SER A 277 9.11 1.80 -11.60
CA SER A 277 8.99 2.69 -12.77
C SER A 277 7.70 3.52 -12.72
N ASP A 278 7.78 4.74 -13.25
CA ASP A 278 6.61 5.61 -13.39
C ASP A 278 5.57 4.97 -14.32
N MET A 279 4.45 4.55 -13.75
CA MET A 279 3.34 3.94 -14.49
C MET A 279 2.53 4.94 -15.34
N GLN A 280 3.04 6.13 -15.61
CA GLN A 280 2.40 7.09 -16.52
C GLN A 280 2.28 6.55 -17.95
N GLU A 281 3.11 5.56 -18.34
CA GLU A 281 3.09 4.93 -19.67
C GLU A 281 2.06 3.80 -19.80
N THR A 282 1.47 3.29 -18.72
CA THR A 282 0.58 2.11 -18.76
C THR A 282 -0.92 2.41 -18.76
N GLY A 283 -1.32 3.66 -19.00
CA GLY A 283 -2.73 4.05 -19.11
C GLY A 283 -3.51 4.13 -17.78
N PRO A 284 -4.75 4.60 -17.79
CA PRO A 284 -5.54 4.75 -16.57
C PRO A 284 -5.84 3.38 -15.94
N ILE A 285 -5.61 3.26 -14.63
CA ILE A 285 -5.99 2.05 -13.87
C ILE A 285 -7.50 1.83 -14.01
N PRO A 286 -7.98 0.67 -14.49
CA PRO A 286 -9.41 0.44 -14.68
C PRO A 286 -10.21 0.69 -13.40
N GLY A 287 -11.17 1.61 -13.48
CA GLY A 287 -12.02 1.99 -12.34
C GLY A 287 -11.52 3.20 -11.53
N TRP A 288 -10.47 3.88 -11.99
CA TRP A 288 -10.09 5.22 -11.55
C TRP A 288 -10.49 6.21 -12.64
N SER A 289 -11.27 7.21 -12.27
CA SER A 289 -11.42 8.43 -13.07
C SER A 289 -10.16 9.28 -12.87
N ASP A 290 -9.76 10.04 -13.88
CA ASP A 290 -8.68 11.03 -13.76
C ASP A 290 -8.90 12.01 -12.60
N ALA A 291 -10.13 12.12 -12.09
CA ALA A 291 -10.49 12.88 -10.90
C ALA A 291 -9.85 12.36 -9.59
N ASP A 292 -9.49 11.08 -9.51
CA ASP A 292 -8.86 10.49 -8.32
C ASP A 292 -7.33 10.71 -8.27
N TYR A 293 -6.74 11.21 -9.37
CA TYR A 293 -5.30 11.50 -9.49
C TYR A 293 -4.90 12.90 -9.05
N SER A 294 -5.86 13.77 -8.72
CA SER A 294 -5.62 15.20 -8.57
C SER A 294 -5.79 15.71 -7.15
N ASP A 295 -4.79 15.45 -6.32
CA ASP A 295 -4.55 16.25 -5.11
C ASP A 295 -3.04 16.60 -5.01
N SER A 296 -2.47 17.09 -6.12
CA SER A 296 -1.24 17.85 -6.11
C SER A 296 -1.58 19.23 -6.68
N SER A 297 -1.28 20.27 -5.94
CA SER A 297 -1.38 21.67 -6.33
C SER A 297 -1.08 21.88 -7.82
N ASP A 298 -2.12 22.13 -8.61
CA ASP A 298 -2.06 22.28 -10.09
C ASP A 298 -1.37 23.58 -10.55
N GLU A 299 -0.52 24.20 -9.72
CA GLU A 299 0.41 25.23 -10.15
C GLU A 299 1.43 24.72 -11.18
N ASN A 300 1.56 23.40 -11.33
CA ASN A 300 2.45 22.74 -12.30
C ASN A 300 1.76 22.24 -13.58
N ASP A 301 0.49 22.57 -13.83
CA ASP A 301 -0.13 22.23 -15.12
C ASP A 301 0.53 23.08 -16.22
N GLU A 302 1.09 22.44 -17.25
CA GLU A 302 1.75 23.10 -18.37
C GLU A 302 0.88 24.19 -19.04
N LEU A 303 -0.44 24.09 -18.90
CA LEU A 303 -1.40 25.04 -19.43
C LEU A 303 -1.90 26.07 -18.40
N TYR A 304 -1.38 26.02 -17.14
CA TYR A 304 -1.83 26.90 -16.08
C TYR A 304 -1.57 28.40 -16.43
N ASP A 305 -0.35 28.74 -16.87
CA ASP A 305 0.02 30.10 -17.23
C ASP A 305 -0.78 30.64 -18.42
N GLU A 306 -1.06 29.76 -19.41
CA GLU A 306 -1.90 30.12 -20.57
C GLU A 306 -3.37 30.34 -20.13
N ALA A 307 -3.85 29.51 -19.22
CA ALA A 307 -5.18 29.65 -18.63
C ALA A 307 -5.31 30.92 -17.80
N VAL A 308 -4.31 31.24 -16.96
CA VAL A 308 -4.25 32.50 -16.17
C VAL A 308 -4.30 33.71 -17.08
N SER A 309 -3.44 33.74 -18.10
CA SER A 309 -3.42 34.82 -19.09
C SER A 309 -4.78 35.03 -19.76
N PHE A 310 -5.41 33.92 -20.21
CA PHE A 310 -6.74 33.97 -20.81
C PHE A 310 -7.82 34.48 -19.86
N VAL A 311 -7.84 34.03 -18.60
CA VAL A 311 -8.84 34.42 -17.59
C VAL A 311 -8.69 35.91 -17.25
N ILE A 312 -7.46 36.41 -17.10
CA ILE A 312 -7.17 37.84 -16.82
C ILE A 312 -7.59 38.70 -17.99
N GLU A 313 -7.25 38.33 -19.23
CA GLU A 313 -7.58 39.10 -20.42
C GLU A 313 -9.08 39.11 -20.71
N SER A 314 -9.71 37.94 -20.68
CA SER A 314 -11.13 37.78 -21.03
C SER A 314 -12.09 38.17 -19.91
N ARG A 315 -11.59 38.30 -18.67
CA ARG A 315 -12.39 38.49 -17.42
C ARG A 315 -13.46 37.43 -17.23
N ARG A 316 -13.22 36.19 -17.73
CA ARG A 316 -14.15 35.09 -17.67
C ARG A 316 -13.54 33.91 -16.91
N ALA A 317 -13.78 33.86 -15.60
CA ALA A 317 -13.34 32.80 -14.71
C ALA A 317 -14.37 31.66 -14.65
N SER A 318 -14.64 31.03 -15.78
CA SER A 318 -15.55 29.86 -15.82
C SER A 318 -14.87 28.62 -16.41
N ILE A 319 -15.16 27.46 -15.82
CA ILE A 319 -14.62 26.15 -16.26
C ILE A 319 -14.87 25.95 -17.77
N SER A 320 -16.08 26.24 -18.24
CA SER A 320 -16.45 26.06 -19.66
C SER A 320 -15.74 27.04 -20.60
N ALA A 321 -15.30 28.22 -20.12
CA ALA A 321 -14.52 29.16 -20.93
C ALA A 321 -13.08 28.66 -21.10
N VAL A 322 -12.44 28.21 -20.04
CA VAL A 322 -11.08 27.63 -20.03
C VAL A 322 -11.06 26.33 -20.84
N GLN A 323 -12.03 25.44 -20.65
CA GLN A 323 -12.17 24.20 -21.41
C GLN A 323 -12.20 24.46 -22.92
N ARG A 324 -13.02 25.41 -23.39
CA ARG A 324 -13.12 25.74 -24.81
C ARG A 324 -11.88 26.42 -25.37
N LYS A 325 -11.26 27.28 -24.60
CA LYS A 325 -10.07 28.04 -25.03
C LYS A 325 -8.87 27.09 -25.20
N LEU A 326 -8.60 26.26 -24.20
CA LEU A 326 -7.43 25.38 -24.17
C LEU A 326 -7.71 24.00 -24.80
N ARG A 327 -8.97 23.70 -25.21
CA ARG A 327 -9.41 22.42 -25.77
C ARG A 327 -9.10 21.21 -24.87
N ILE A 328 -9.29 21.38 -23.57
CA ILE A 328 -9.04 20.36 -22.54
C ILE A 328 -10.35 19.79 -22.00
N GLY A 329 -10.26 18.67 -21.25
CA GLY A 329 -11.41 18.07 -20.57
C GLY A 329 -11.97 18.96 -19.46
N TYR A 330 -13.28 18.79 -19.12
CA TYR A 330 -13.95 19.57 -18.09
C TYR A 330 -13.21 19.51 -16.73
N ASN A 331 -12.78 18.32 -16.31
CA ASN A 331 -12.10 18.10 -15.03
C ASN A 331 -10.75 18.86 -14.96
N ARG A 332 -9.95 18.85 -16.05
CA ARG A 332 -8.69 19.60 -16.11
C ARG A 332 -8.93 21.11 -16.04
N ALA A 333 -9.95 21.61 -16.75
CA ALA A 333 -10.33 23.01 -16.69
C ALA A 333 -10.86 23.42 -15.31
N ALA A 334 -11.60 22.55 -14.62
CA ALA A 334 -12.09 22.78 -13.27
C ALA A 334 -10.94 22.96 -12.28
N ARG A 335 -9.95 22.05 -12.33
CA ARG A 335 -8.76 22.11 -11.47
C ARG A 335 -7.94 23.38 -11.68
N ILE A 336 -7.68 23.74 -12.93
CA ILE A 336 -6.95 24.97 -13.25
C ILE A 336 -7.67 26.20 -12.66
N ILE A 337 -8.99 26.25 -12.72
CA ILE A 337 -9.78 27.33 -12.11
C ILE A 337 -9.75 27.28 -10.58
N GLU A 338 -9.79 26.10 -9.97
CA GLU A 338 -9.66 25.92 -8.52
C GLU A 338 -8.24 26.32 -8.02
N ALA A 339 -7.20 25.98 -8.77
CA ALA A 339 -5.84 26.44 -8.48
C ALA A 339 -5.74 27.97 -8.54
N MET A 340 -6.37 28.62 -9.53
CA MET A 340 -6.46 30.08 -9.59
C MET A 340 -7.21 30.70 -8.42
N GLU A 341 -8.24 30.00 -7.90
CA GLU A 341 -8.98 30.42 -6.71
C GLU A 341 -8.10 30.33 -5.45
N MET A 342 -7.37 29.23 -5.27
CA MET A 342 -6.40 29.10 -4.18
C MET A 342 -5.26 30.11 -4.25
N ALA A 343 -4.80 30.46 -5.46
CA ALA A 343 -3.80 31.48 -5.69
C ALA A 343 -4.35 32.91 -5.54
N GLY A 344 -5.64 33.08 -5.25
CA GLY A 344 -6.27 34.42 -5.10
C GLY A 344 -6.43 35.21 -6.39
N LEU A 345 -6.33 34.58 -7.56
CA LEU A 345 -6.51 35.20 -8.86
C LEU A 345 -7.98 35.39 -9.22
N VAL A 346 -8.85 34.50 -8.73
CA VAL A 346 -10.29 34.52 -8.88
C VAL A 346 -10.99 34.34 -7.54
N SER A 347 -12.24 34.79 -7.41
CA SER A 347 -13.03 34.62 -6.19
C SER A 347 -13.57 33.19 -6.03
N GLU A 348 -13.99 32.85 -4.82
CA GLU A 348 -14.82 31.67 -4.59
C GLU A 348 -16.07 31.67 -5.48
N MET A 349 -16.61 30.48 -5.75
CA MET A 349 -17.78 30.32 -6.58
C MET A 349 -19.03 30.91 -5.87
N SER A 350 -19.62 31.92 -6.48
CA SER A 350 -20.85 32.55 -5.99
C SER A 350 -22.04 31.61 -6.13
N SER A 351 -23.14 31.89 -5.41
CA SER A 351 -24.38 31.11 -5.45
C SER A 351 -25.03 30.96 -6.83
N ASN A 352 -24.65 31.83 -7.78
CA ASN A 352 -25.07 31.80 -9.19
C ASN A 352 -24.11 31.00 -10.09
N GLY A 353 -23.07 30.33 -9.52
CA GLY A 353 -22.10 29.55 -10.28
C GLY A 353 -21.01 30.37 -10.99
N SER A 354 -20.92 31.68 -10.73
CA SER A 354 -19.88 32.54 -11.32
C SER A 354 -18.75 32.84 -10.34
N ARG A 355 -17.53 33.11 -10.89
CA ARG A 355 -16.35 33.59 -10.16
C ARG A 355 -15.93 34.93 -10.75
N GLU A 356 -15.42 35.82 -9.92
CA GLU A 356 -14.88 37.11 -10.34
C GLU A 356 -13.36 37.08 -10.42
N VAL A 357 -12.78 37.79 -11.40
CA VAL A 357 -11.32 37.89 -11.53
C VAL A 357 -10.83 39.02 -10.65
N LEU A 358 -10.01 38.71 -9.64
CA LEU A 358 -9.57 39.63 -8.59
C LEU A 358 -8.35 40.50 -9.00
N VAL A 359 -7.55 40.04 -9.94
CA VAL A 359 -6.34 40.73 -10.40
C VAL A 359 -6.65 41.76 -11.53
N PRO A 360 -5.94 42.89 -11.58
CA PRO A 360 -6.10 43.90 -12.64
C PRO A 360 -5.63 43.33 -13.99
N LYS A 361 -6.16 43.93 -15.11
CA LYS A 361 -5.67 43.62 -16.46
C LYS A 361 -4.20 44.04 -16.57
N GLN A 362 -3.33 43.14 -16.99
CA GLN A 362 -1.99 43.51 -17.41
C GLN A 362 -2.12 44.44 -18.66
N GLN A 363 -1.48 45.60 -18.60
CA GLN A 363 -1.44 46.54 -19.71
C GLN A 363 -0.47 46.10 -20.79
#